data_3f32d2d86f0dde06bfee02ca1898be6b
#
_entry.id   3f32d2d86f0dde06bfee02ca1898be6b
#
_cell.length_a   1.000
_cell.length_b   1.000
_cell.length_c   1.000
_cell.angle_alpha   90.00
_cell.angle_beta   90.00
_cell.angle_gamma   90.00
#
_symmetry.space_group_name_H-M   'P 1'
#
loop_
_entity.id
_entity.type
_entity.pdbx_description
1 polymer ?
#
loop_
_entity_poly.entity_id
_entity_poly.type
_entity_poly.pdbx_seq_one_letter_code
_entity_poly.pdbx_strand_id
1 'polypeptide(L)'
;MCQELVILSEKVALGEGYDIDEGVLIGYPSGGIIQSGRLIIGKNARIRSGSVIYGGSEIGDNLQTGHNVVIREKNLIGDNFRVWNNSVVDYGCVIGNNIKIHCGVYIAQYTVIEDDVFMAPGVVVANDLHPGCKHSAQCMKGPIIKKGAQIGVNVTLLPFIIIGEHSLIGGGSVVTEDVPPGSVAYGNPARVVKNIDDLRCITGLTDKPYRGDTIHNLRSSRR
;
A
#
# COMPACT_ATOMS: atom_id res chain seq x y z
N MET A 1 -6.61 -12.72 31.43
CA MET A 1 -5.64 -11.65 31.70
C MET A 1 -5.69 -10.72 30.50
N CYS A 2 -6.23 -9.50 30.65
CA CYS A 2 -6.09 -8.48 29.60
C CYS A 2 -4.62 -8.09 29.56
N GLN A 3 -3.92 -8.46 28.51
CA GLN A 3 -2.60 -7.90 28.28
C GLN A 3 -2.77 -6.47 27.78
N GLU A 4 -2.05 -5.55 28.40
CA GLU A 4 -2.14 -4.14 28.06
C GLU A 4 -1.60 -3.87 26.67
N LEU A 5 -2.25 -2.95 25.96
CA LEU A 5 -1.77 -2.38 24.70
C LEU A 5 -0.34 -1.82 24.91
N VAL A 6 0.65 -2.30 24.17
CA VAL A 6 2.03 -1.87 24.32
C VAL A 6 2.29 -0.63 23.45
N ILE A 7 2.10 0.55 24.05
CA ILE A 7 2.54 1.83 23.46
C ILE A 7 3.99 2.07 23.91
N LEU A 8 4.93 2.02 22.96
CA LEU A 8 6.37 2.08 23.25
C LEU A 8 6.95 3.49 23.31
N SER A 9 6.11 4.53 23.09
CA SER A 9 6.57 5.91 23.07
C SER A 9 5.48 6.86 23.57
N GLU A 10 5.85 7.80 24.43
CA GLU A 10 4.97 8.93 24.86
C GLU A 10 4.60 9.86 23.69
N LYS A 11 5.23 9.72 22.53
CA LYS A 11 5.00 10.50 21.32
C LYS A 11 3.95 9.89 20.39
N VAL A 12 3.08 8.99 20.88
CA VAL A 12 1.98 8.41 20.12
C VAL A 12 0.70 9.18 20.38
N ALA A 13 0.06 9.67 19.31
CA ALA A 13 -1.30 10.17 19.33
C ALA A 13 -2.20 9.19 18.60
N LEU A 14 -3.17 8.61 19.31
CA LEU A 14 -4.13 7.65 18.79
C LEU A 14 -5.53 8.25 18.87
N GLY A 15 -6.24 8.28 17.73
CA GLY A 15 -7.63 8.76 17.65
C GLY A 15 -8.60 7.83 18.37
N GLU A 16 -9.82 8.29 18.60
CA GLU A 16 -10.88 7.54 19.28
C GLU A 16 -11.37 6.34 18.44
N GLY A 17 -12.03 5.38 19.10
CA GLY A 17 -12.71 4.25 18.45
C GLY A 17 -11.78 3.16 17.90
N TYR A 18 -10.57 3.06 18.40
CA TYR A 18 -9.63 2.02 17.98
C TYR A 18 -10.01 0.64 18.51
N ASP A 19 -9.62 -0.39 17.74
CA ASP A 19 -9.73 -1.83 18.04
C ASP A 19 -8.37 -2.46 17.76
N ILE A 20 -7.58 -2.71 18.80
CA ILE A 20 -6.18 -3.12 18.71
C ILE A 20 -6.00 -4.45 19.43
N ASP A 21 -5.53 -5.45 18.71
CA ASP A 21 -5.29 -6.78 19.28
C ASP A 21 -4.07 -6.78 20.21
N GLU A 22 -4.03 -7.78 21.07
CA GLU A 22 -2.87 -8.14 21.87
C GLU A 22 -1.65 -8.42 20.99
N GLY A 23 -0.45 -8.07 21.46
CA GLY A 23 0.81 -8.30 20.74
C GLY A 23 1.08 -7.32 19.60
N VAL A 24 0.34 -6.23 19.52
CA VAL A 24 0.65 -5.10 18.63
C VAL A 24 1.65 -4.16 19.29
N LEU A 25 2.66 -3.71 18.54
CA LEU A 25 3.67 -2.75 18.98
C LEU A 25 3.44 -1.41 18.28
N ILE A 26 3.12 -0.36 19.04
CA ILE A 26 2.85 0.99 18.52
C ILE A 26 3.90 1.99 19.02
N GLY A 27 4.43 2.79 18.09
CA GLY A 27 5.49 3.75 18.39
C GLY A 27 6.87 3.08 18.53
N TYR A 28 7.07 1.96 17.83
CA TYR A 28 8.34 1.24 17.86
C TYR A 28 9.50 2.17 17.44
N PRO A 29 10.62 2.21 18.18
CA PRO A 29 11.72 3.09 17.85
C PRO A 29 12.45 2.62 16.59
N SER A 30 12.75 3.56 15.68
CA SER A 30 13.63 3.26 14.55
C SER A 30 15.07 3.09 15.08
N GLY A 31 15.66 1.92 14.85
CA GLY A 31 17.01 1.57 15.35
C GLY A 31 18.17 2.19 14.57
N GLY A 32 17.92 3.17 13.69
CA GLY A 32 18.92 3.72 12.77
C GLY A 32 19.18 5.22 12.94
N ILE A 33 19.80 5.82 11.92
CA ILE A 33 20.10 7.27 11.82
C ILE A 33 18.82 8.12 11.83
N ILE A 34 17.66 7.52 11.51
CA ILE A 34 16.35 8.18 11.45
C ILE A 34 15.80 8.25 12.88
N GLN A 35 15.73 9.45 13.45
CA GLN A 35 15.09 9.64 14.75
C GLN A 35 13.58 9.37 14.64
N SER A 36 13.05 8.57 15.57
CA SER A 36 11.59 8.35 15.70
C SER A 36 10.91 9.67 16.06
N GLY A 37 10.10 10.17 15.14
CA GLY A 37 9.23 11.32 15.35
C GLY A 37 7.93 10.94 16.10
N ARG A 38 7.00 11.90 16.18
CA ARG A 38 5.66 11.66 16.69
C ARG A 38 4.91 10.73 15.73
N LEU A 39 4.28 9.69 16.25
CA LEU A 39 3.33 8.86 15.52
C LEU A 39 1.92 9.40 15.72
N ILE A 40 1.20 9.62 14.63
CA ILE A 40 -0.20 10.00 14.65
C ILE A 40 -0.99 8.91 13.93
N ILE A 41 -2.04 8.38 14.57
CA ILE A 41 -3.01 7.46 13.97
C ILE A 41 -4.38 8.05 14.19
N GLY A 42 -5.16 8.23 13.14
CA GLY A 42 -6.51 8.78 13.18
C GLY A 42 -7.51 7.88 13.90
N LYS A 43 -8.79 8.20 13.76
CA LYS A 43 -9.91 7.52 14.43
C LYS A 43 -10.19 6.14 13.81
N ASN A 44 -10.86 5.27 14.61
CA ASN A 44 -11.38 3.97 14.19
C ASN A 44 -10.31 3.00 13.64
N ALA A 45 -9.07 3.10 14.10
CA ALA A 45 -8.02 2.20 13.70
C ALA A 45 -8.31 0.77 14.17
N ARG A 46 -8.13 -0.23 13.30
CA ARG A 46 -8.20 -1.66 13.62
C ARG A 46 -6.87 -2.32 13.31
N ILE A 47 -6.13 -2.73 14.34
CA ILE A 47 -4.77 -3.23 14.19
C ILE A 47 -4.68 -4.64 14.76
N ARG A 48 -4.36 -5.62 13.92
CA ARG A 48 -4.34 -7.03 14.29
C ARG A 48 -2.98 -7.47 14.83
N SER A 49 -3.01 -8.54 15.61
CA SER A 49 -1.87 -9.06 16.38
C SER A 49 -0.61 -9.26 15.55
N GLY A 50 0.54 -9.09 16.19
CA GLY A 50 1.87 -9.17 15.58
C GLY A 50 2.25 -7.97 14.70
N SER A 51 1.37 -6.98 14.54
CA SER A 51 1.69 -5.79 13.76
C SER A 51 2.62 -4.84 14.53
N VAL A 52 3.52 -4.19 13.79
CA VAL A 52 4.49 -3.22 14.33
C VAL A 52 4.36 -1.92 13.56
N ILE A 53 4.03 -0.85 14.27
CA ILE A 53 3.96 0.50 13.70
C ILE A 53 5.04 1.36 14.35
N TYR A 54 5.97 1.85 13.52
CA TYR A 54 7.08 2.66 13.98
C TYR A 54 6.66 4.09 14.28
N GLY A 55 7.38 4.74 15.16
CA GLY A 55 7.22 6.17 15.43
C GLY A 55 7.57 7.03 14.22
N GLY A 56 6.96 8.22 14.09
CA GLY A 56 7.30 9.20 13.07
C GLY A 56 6.49 9.12 11.78
N SER A 57 5.40 8.35 11.75
CA SER A 57 4.44 8.33 10.65
C SER A 57 3.16 9.07 11.00
N GLU A 58 2.46 9.57 9.99
CA GLU A 58 1.12 10.15 10.09
C GLU A 58 0.17 9.28 9.28
N ILE A 59 -0.86 8.73 9.94
CA ILE A 59 -1.85 7.82 9.36
C ILE A 59 -3.23 8.39 9.63
N GLY A 60 -4.05 8.53 8.61
CA GLY A 60 -5.41 9.05 8.70
C GLY A 60 -6.40 8.11 9.39
N ASP A 61 -7.68 8.41 9.23
CA ASP A 61 -8.79 7.68 9.85
C ASP A 61 -9.03 6.32 9.19
N ASN A 62 -9.63 5.39 9.97
CA ASN A 62 -10.07 4.07 9.52
C ASN A 62 -8.93 3.16 9.01
N LEU A 63 -7.74 3.25 9.58
CA LEU A 63 -6.67 2.27 9.34
C LEU A 63 -7.18 0.85 9.65
N GLN A 64 -6.91 -0.10 8.75
CA GLN A 64 -7.17 -1.52 8.99
C GLN A 64 -5.94 -2.34 8.61
N THR A 65 -5.36 -3.03 9.58
CA THR A 65 -4.30 -4.01 9.30
C THR A 65 -4.83 -5.44 9.40
N GLY A 66 -4.20 -6.34 8.65
CA GLY A 66 -4.20 -7.76 8.97
C GLY A 66 -3.14 -8.07 10.04
N HIS A 67 -2.84 -9.36 10.25
CA HIS A 67 -1.82 -9.80 11.19
C HIS A 67 -0.40 -9.61 10.64
N ASN A 68 0.57 -9.36 11.53
CA ASN A 68 1.99 -9.25 11.21
C ASN A 68 2.30 -8.19 10.13
N VAL A 69 1.61 -7.07 10.17
CA VAL A 69 1.88 -5.93 9.28
C VAL A 69 2.97 -5.06 9.89
N VAL A 70 3.90 -4.61 9.07
CA VAL A 70 4.93 -3.64 9.49
C VAL A 70 4.71 -2.33 8.74
N ILE A 71 4.52 -1.24 9.49
CA ILE A 71 4.53 0.12 8.93
C ILE A 71 5.72 0.87 9.54
N ARG A 72 6.71 1.17 8.71
CA ARG A 72 7.90 1.88 9.11
C ARG A 72 7.65 3.37 9.33
N GLU A 73 8.73 4.07 9.67
CA GLU A 73 8.73 5.50 10.02
C GLU A 73 8.55 6.42 8.81
N LYS A 74 8.21 7.70 9.06
CA LYS A 74 8.14 8.80 8.07
C LYS A 74 7.17 8.56 6.90
N ASN A 75 6.17 7.74 7.10
CA ASN A 75 5.11 7.57 6.12
C ASN A 75 4.02 8.63 6.32
N LEU A 76 3.48 9.14 5.22
CA LEU A 76 2.27 9.94 5.17
C LEU A 76 1.18 9.09 4.51
N ILE A 77 0.18 8.68 5.29
CA ILE A 77 -0.87 7.75 4.85
C ILE A 77 -2.22 8.41 5.07
N GLY A 78 -3.04 8.47 4.05
CA GLY A 78 -4.39 9.04 4.12
C GLY A 78 -5.42 8.14 4.79
N ASP A 79 -6.69 8.46 4.60
CA ASP A 79 -7.82 7.77 5.21
C ASP A 79 -8.17 6.45 4.51
N ASN A 80 -8.81 5.54 5.26
CA ASN A 80 -9.30 4.25 4.75
C ASN A 80 -8.19 3.35 4.19
N PHE A 81 -6.99 3.40 4.77
CA PHE A 81 -5.90 2.53 4.41
C PHE A 81 -6.14 1.12 4.96
N ARG A 82 -6.14 0.14 4.06
CA ARG A 82 -6.31 -1.29 4.39
C ARG A 82 -5.11 -2.06 3.90
N VAL A 83 -4.41 -2.71 4.81
CA VAL A 83 -3.21 -3.50 4.52
C VAL A 83 -3.30 -4.85 5.21
N TRP A 84 -3.19 -5.94 4.43
CA TRP A 84 -3.44 -7.28 4.93
C TRP A 84 -2.17 -8.02 5.32
N ASN A 85 -2.34 -9.24 5.85
CA ASN A 85 -1.36 -10.03 6.58
C ASN A 85 0.01 -10.08 5.91
N ASN A 86 1.07 -10.01 6.73
CA ASN A 86 2.47 -10.15 6.35
C ASN A 86 2.95 -9.14 5.30
N SER A 87 2.31 -7.98 5.24
CA SER A 87 2.72 -6.89 4.34
C SER A 87 3.61 -5.89 5.07
N VAL A 88 4.48 -5.25 4.30
CA VAL A 88 5.41 -4.25 4.81
C VAL A 88 5.26 -2.95 4.02
N VAL A 89 5.07 -1.85 4.73
CA VAL A 89 5.22 -0.49 4.22
C VAL A 89 6.52 0.07 4.77
N ASP A 90 7.52 0.20 3.92
CA ASP A 90 8.82 0.73 4.33
C ASP A 90 8.76 2.26 4.52
N TYR A 91 9.85 2.89 4.93
CA TYR A 91 9.81 4.29 5.35
C TYR A 91 9.69 5.29 4.19
N GLY A 92 9.17 6.48 4.51
CA GLY A 92 9.16 7.63 3.59
C GLY A 92 8.21 7.51 2.42
N CYS A 93 7.21 6.63 2.49
CA CYS A 93 6.17 6.52 1.47
C CYS A 93 5.10 7.61 1.65
N VAL A 94 4.49 8.00 0.54
CA VAL A 94 3.30 8.86 0.50
C VAL A 94 2.16 8.05 -0.08
N ILE A 95 1.13 7.81 0.71
CA ILE A 95 0.01 6.92 0.37
C ILE A 95 -1.29 7.71 0.54
N GLY A 96 -2.09 7.78 -0.50
CA GLY A 96 -3.35 8.49 -0.54
C GLY A 96 -4.49 7.79 0.21
N ASN A 97 -5.71 8.15 -0.12
CA ASN A 97 -6.92 7.66 0.51
C ASN A 97 -7.47 6.41 -0.17
N ASN A 98 -8.28 5.62 0.57
CA ASN A 98 -9.01 4.46 0.05
C ASN A 98 -8.11 3.37 -0.55
N ILE A 99 -6.93 3.19 -0.03
CA ILE A 99 -5.97 2.20 -0.53
C ILE A 99 -6.28 0.82 0.04
N LYS A 100 -6.21 -0.20 -0.82
CA LYS A 100 -6.36 -1.58 -0.42
C LYS A 100 -5.17 -2.42 -0.87
N ILE A 101 -4.41 -2.92 0.09
CA ILE A 101 -3.23 -3.74 -0.09
C ILE A 101 -3.51 -5.13 0.46
N HIS A 102 -3.34 -6.16 -0.38
CA HIS A 102 -3.52 -7.54 0.04
C HIS A 102 -2.29 -8.12 0.73
N CYS A 103 -2.37 -9.43 1.08
CA CYS A 103 -1.37 -10.12 1.87
C CYS A 103 -0.01 -10.23 1.16
N GLY A 104 1.08 -10.16 1.93
CA GLY A 104 2.43 -10.40 1.45
C GLY A 104 2.96 -9.35 0.47
N VAL A 105 2.44 -8.13 0.54
CA VAL A 105 2.90 -7.02 -0.30
C VAL A 105 4.07 -6.32 0.37
N TYR A 106 5.12 -6.02 -0.38
CA TYR A 106 6.23 -5.19 0.05
C TYR A 106 6.24 -3.86 -0.72
N ILE A 107 6.10 -2.77 0.01
CA ILE A 107 6.19 -1.40 -0.51
C ILE A 107 7.52 -0.81 -0.09
N ALA A 108 8.43 -0.62 -1.06
CA ALA A 108 9.75 -0.06 -0.82
C ALA A 108 9.70 1.43 -0.49
N GLN A 109 10.79 1.92 0.11
CA GLN A 109 10.97 3.33 0.50
C GLN A 109 10.69 4.29 -0.66
N TYR A 110 10.13 5.45 -0.31
CA TYR A 110 9.86 6.57 -1.23
C TYR A 110 8.88 6.24 -2.36
N THR A 111 8.07 5.19 -2.20
CA THR A 111 6.95 4.90 -3.10
C THR A 111 5.84 5.91 -2.90
N VAL A 112 5.27 6.38 -4.01
CA VAL A 112 4.08 7.23 -4.01
C VAL A 112 2.89 6.46 -4.53
N ILE A 113 1.81 6.39 -3.76
CA ILE A 113 0.55 5.73 -4.12
C ILE A 113 -0.56 6.75 -3.99
N GLU A 114 -1.18 7.10 -5.09
CA GLU A 114 -2.33 8.02 -5.10
C GLU A 114 -3.63 7.30 -4.67
N ASP A 115 -4.74 8.03 -4.59
CA ASP A 115 -6.02 7.52 -4.09
C ASP A 115 -6.56 6.30 -4.87
N ASP A 116 -7.42 5.51 -4.21
CA ASP A 116 -8.24 4.45 -4.80
C ASP A 116 -7.42 3.30 -5.45
N VAL A 117 -6.14 3.14 -5.10
CA VAL A 117 -5.28 2.07 -5.64
C VAL A 117 -5.55 0.74 -4.94
N PHE A 118 -5.54 -0.33 -5.74
CA PHE A 118 -5.61 -1.70 -5.29
C PHE A 118 -4.33 -2.47 -5.63
N MET A 119 -3.78 -3.20 -4.66
CA MET A 119 -2.68 -4.13 -4.85
C MET A 119 -3.09 -5.53 -4.42
N ALA A 120 -3.00 -6.48 -5.33
CA ALA A 120 -3.28 -7.89 -5.09
C ALA A 120 -2.15 -8.57 -4.27
N PRO A 121 -2.35 -9.81 -3.77
CA PRO A 121 -1.34 -10.52 -2.99
C PRO A 121 0.00 -10.67 -3.69
N GLY A 122 1.08 -10.54 -2.92
CA GLY A 122 2.44 -10.81 -3.38
C GLY A 122 3.04 -9.74 -4.30
N VAL A 123 2.45 -8.56 -4.40
CA VAL A 123 3.07 -7.45 -5.14
C VAL A 123 4.36 -7.01 -4.44
N VAL A 124 5.42 -6.85 -5.21
CA VAL A 124 6.72 -6.38 -4.72
C VAL A 124 7.12 -5.11 -5.45
N VAL A 125 7.41 -4.08 -4.67
CA VAL A 125 7.91 -2.78 -5.17
C VAL A 125 9.40 -2.68 -4.89
N ALA A 126 10.18 -2.29 -5.89
CA ALA A 126 11.61 -1.98 -5.76
C ALA A 126 11.86 -0.48 -5.83
N ASN A 127 12.96 -0.01 -5.26
CA ASN A 127 13.34 1.41 -5.21
C ASN A 127 14.79 1.70 -5.55
N ASP A 128 15.61 0.68 -5.79
CA ASP A 128 17.03 0.81 -6.11
C ASP A 128 17.37 0.12 -7.44
N LEU A 129 17.82 0.90 -8.42
CA LEU A 129 18.25 0.39 -9.73
C LEU A 129 19.67 -0.20 -9.70
N HIS A 130 20.49 0.21 -8.73
CA HIS A 130 21.91 -0.13 -8.69
C HIS A 130 22.35 -0.60 -7.29
N PRO A 131 21.76 -1.71 -6.77
CA PRO A 131 22.12 -2.22 -5.46
C PRO A 131 23.65 -2.44 -5.34
N GLY A 132 24.23 -1.97 -4.23
CA GLY A 132 25.67 -2.05 -4.00
C GLY A 132 26.50 -0.93 -4.64
N CYS A 133 25.93 -0.03 -5.42
CA CYS A 133 26.59 1.18 -5.88
C CYS A 133 26.87 2.12 -4.70
N LYS A 134 28.04 2.79 -4.67
CA LYS A 134 28.38 3.77 -3.62
C LYS A 134 27.40 4.93 -3.50
N HIS A 135 26.62 5.19 -4.54
CA HIS A 135 25.59 6.23 -4.58
C HIS A 135 24.15 5.69 -4.42
N SER A 136 23.98 4.40 -4.17
CA SER A 136 22.65 3.74 -4.07
C SER A 136 21.70 4.51 -3.16
N ALA A 137 22.11 4.85 -1.93
CA ALA A 137 21.29 5.60 -0.99
C ALA A 137 20.81 6.98 -1.49
N GLN A 138 21.53 7.60 -2.41
CA GLN A 138 21.16 8.90 -3.02
C GLN A 138 20.25 8.73 -4.23
N CYS A 139 20.26 7.56 -4.85
CA CYS A 139 19.50 7.23 -6.06
C CYS A 139 18.20 6.50 -5.78
N MET A 140 17.93 6.10 -4.54
CA MET A 140 16.70 5.37 -4.21
C MET A 140 15.46 6.19 -4.49
N LYS A 141 14.52 5.61 -5.25
CA LYS A 141 13.21 6.18 -5.51
C LYS A 141 12.23 5.08 -5.90
N GLY A 142 11.15 4.94 -5.16
CA GLY A 142 10.05 4.05 -5.53
C GLY A 142 9.29 4.53 -6.77
N PRO A 143 8.42 3.70 -7.34
CA PRO A 143 7.49 4.09 -8.40
C PRO A 143 6.44 5.08 -7.90
N ILE A 144 5.76 5.71 -8.87
CA ILE A 144 4.55 6.50 -8.64
C ILE A 144 3.36 5.71 -9.19
N ILE A 145 2.43 5.33 -8.33
CA ILE A 145 1.24 4.59 -8.69
C ILE A 145 0.06 5.55 -8.63
N LYS A 146 -0.47 5.88 -9.80
CA LYS A 146 -1.49 6.89 -9.97
C LYS A 146 -2.88 6.39 -9.56
N LYS A 147 -3.77 7.35 -9.35
CA LYS A 147 -5.14 7.15 -8.87
C LYS A 147 -5.86 6.01 -9.59
N GLY A 148 -6.52 5.15 -8.81
CA GLY A 148 -7.38 4.08 -9.34
C GLY A 148 -6.65 2.94 -10.05
N ALA A 149 -5.32 2.90 -10.05
CA ALA A 149 -4.56 1.81 -10.66
C ALA A 149 -4.80 0.48 -9.93
N GLN A 150 -4.87 -0.61 -10.70
CA GLN A 150 -5.12 -1.97 -10.21
C GLN A 150 -3.90 -2.85 -10.48
N ILE A 151 -3.24 -3.33 -9.44
CA ILE A 151 -2.02 -4.12 -9.54
C ILE A 151 -2.35 -5.59 -9.25
N GLY A 152 -2.13 -6.45 -10.24
CA GLY A 152 -2.42 -7.88 -10.16
C GLY A 152 -1.51 -8.66 -9.21
N VAL A 153 -1.83 -9.94 -8.98
CA VAL A 153 -1.07 -10.82 -8.07
C VAL A 153 0.38 -11.00 -8.53
N ASN A 154 1.32 -11.05 -7.57
CA ASN A 154 2.74 -11.29 -7.84
C ASN A 154 3.38 -10.37 -8.89
N VAL A 155 2.89 -9.13 -9.01
CA VAL A 155 3.50 -8.12 -9.86
C VAL A 155 4.75 -7.56 -9.20
N THR A 156 5.80 -7.36 -10.00
CA THR A 156 7.00 -6.62 -9.59
C THR A 156 7.01 -5.25 -10.28
N LEU A 157 7.13 -4.19 -9.48
CA LEU A 157 7.25 -2.81 -9.96
C LEU A 157 8.69 -2.33 -9.76
N LEU A 158 9.36 -1.94 -10.84
CA LEU A 158 10.73 -1.43 -10.76
C LEU A 158 10.78 0.03 -10.28
N PRO A 159 11.95 0.52 -9.84
CA PRO A 159 12.14 1.90 -9.42
C PRO A 159 11.84 2.91 -10.52
N PHE A 160 11.47 4.14 -10.14
CA PHE A 160 11.30 5.32 -11.00
C PHE A 160 10.15 5.28 -12.00
N ILE A 161 9.45 4.16 -12.19
CA ILE A 161 8.33 4.05 -13.15
C ILE A 161 7.07 4.75 -12.65
N ILE A 162 6.21 5.11 -13.60
CA ILE A 162 4.88 5.66 -13.34
C ILE A 162 3.82 4.66 -13.84
N ILE A 163 2.95 4.22 -12.95
CA ILE A 163 1.75 3.47 -13.30
C ILE A 163 0.62 4.48 -13.48
N GLY A 164 0.12 4.64 -14.70
CA GLY A 164 -0.89 5.65 -15.04
C GLY A 164 -2.24 5.42 -14.37
N GLU A 165 -3.03 6.49 -14.31
CA GLU A 165 -4.36 6.48 -13.69
C GLU A 165 -5.26 5.40 -14.30
N HIS A 166 -6.04 4.72 -13.44
CA HIS A 166 -7.01 3.70 -13.85
C HIS A 166 -6.44 2.60 -14.76
N SER A 167 -5.13 2.35 -14.72
CA SER A 167 -4.53 1.25 -15.47
C SER A 167 -4.62 -0.08 -14.70
N LEU A 168 -4.53 -1.18 -15.42
CA LEU A 168 -4.52 -2.55 -14.89
C LEU A 168 -3.22 -3.25 -15.25
N ILE A 169 -2.49 -3.69 -14.23
CA ILE A 169 -1.31 -4.54 -14.41
C ILE A 169 -1.71 -6.01 -14.17
N GLY A 170 -1.55 -6.83 -15.20
CA GLY A 170 -1.87 -8.26 -15.11
C GLY A 170 -0.95 -9.01 -14.15
N GLY A 171 -1.46 -10.07 -13.52
CA GLY A 171 -0.71 -10.86 -12.54
C GLY A 171 0.58 -11.46 -13.09
N GLY A 172 1.62 -11.60 -12.25
CA GLY A 172 2.93 -12.14 -12.60
C GLY A 172 3.79 -11.25 -13.49
N SER A 173 3.39 -10.00 -13.71
CA SER A 173 4.13 -9.07 -14.58
C SER A 173 5.34 -8.45 -13.88
N VAL A 174 6.37 -8.12 -14.67
CA VAL A 174 7.49 -7.29 -14.25
C VAL A 174 7.44 -5.98 -15.04
N VAL A 175 7.05 -4.90 -14.34
CA VAL A 175 6.90 -3.57 -14.97
C VAL A 175 8.22 -2.83 -14.89
N THR A 176 8.82 -2.58 -16.06
CA THR A 176 10.14 -1.97 -16.21
C THR A 176 10.12 -0.57 -16.80
N GLU A 177 8.97 -0.13 -17.28
CA GLU A 177 8.75 1.15 -17.96
C GLU A 177 7.40 1.74 -17.53
N ASP A 178 7.19 3.02 -17.79
CA ASP A 178 5.94 3.71 -17.50
C ASP A 178 4.75 3.06 -18.23
N VAL A 179 3.62 2.97 -17.54
CA VAL A 179 2.35 2.49 -18.11
C VAL A 179 1.41 3.66 -18.28
N PRO A 180 0.93 3.95 -19.50
CA PRO A 180 0.00 5.05 -19.74
C PRO A 180 -1.33 4.90 -18.99
N PRO A 181 -2.04 6.00 -18.69
CA PRO A 181 -3.37 5.94 -18.09
C PRO A 181 -4.37 5.09 -18.89
N GLY A 182 -5.28 4.41 -18.20
CA GLY A 182 -6.33 3.61 -18.80
C GLY A 182 -5.84 2.38 -19.58
N SER A 183 -4.60 1.96 -19.36
CA SER A 183 -3.98 0.86 -20.10
C SER A 183 -4.07 -0.46 -19.35
N VAL A 184 -4.12 -1.56 -20.08
CA VAL A 184 -3.88 -2.91 -19.57
C VAL A 184 -2.48 -3.33 -20.01
N ALA A 185 -1.60 -3.63 -19.05
CA ALA A 185 -0.25 -4.09 -19.30
C ALA A 185 0.03 -5.42 -18.60
N TYR A 186 0.74 -6.34 -19.26
CA TYR A 186 1.18 -7.59 -18.63
C TYR A 186 2.40 -8.19 -19.30
N GLY A 187 3.02 -9.17 -18.64
CA GLY A 187 4.17 -9.92 -19.12
C GLY A 187 5.47 -9.60 -18.37
N ASN A 188 6.57 -10.23 -18.80
CA ASN A 188 7.93 -10.01 -18.30
C ASN A 188 8.91 -9.87 -19.47
N PRO A 189 9.35 -8.63 -19.82
CA PRO A 189 8.85 -7.36 -19.26
C PRO A 189 7.40 -7.06 -19.66
N ALA A 190 6.68 -6.32 -18.83
CA ALA A 190 5.30 -5.93 -19.09
C ALA A 190 5.21 -5.02 -20.32
N ARG A 191 4.16 -5.22 -21.13
CA ARG A 191 3.85 -4.37 -22.29
C ARG A 191 2.38 -4.00 -22.30
N VAL A 192 2.06 -2.80 -22.74
CA VAL A 192 0.68 -2.37 -22.95
C VAL A 192 0.08 -3.19 -24.09
N VAL A 193 -1.06 -3.82 -23.85
CA VAL A 193 -1.71 -4.74 -24.78
C VAL A 193 -3.08 -4.26 -25.25
N LYS A 194 -3.77 -3.43 -24.46
CA LYS A 194 -5.07 -2.86 -24.82
C LYS A 194 -5.45 -1.70 -23.89
N ASN A 195 -6.55 -1.04 -24.21
CA ASN A 195 -7.18 -0.09 -23.30
C ASN A 195 -8.03 -0.84 -22.26
N ILE A 196 -8.16 -0.30 -21.04
CA ILE A 196 -8.98 -0.88 -19.97
C ILE A 196 -10.45 -0.95 -20.35
N ASP A 197 -10.92 -0.04 -21.19
CA ASP A 197 -12.28 0.00 -21.71
C ASP A 197 -12.61 -1.17 -22.67
N ASP A 198 -11.59 -1.87 -23.17
CA ASP A 198 -11.78 -3.04 -24.03
C ASP A 198 -12.05 -4.32 -23.22
N LEU A 199 -11.87 -4.25 -21.90
CA LEU A 199 -12.17 -5.37 -21.03
C LEU A 199 -13.68 -5.61 -20.94
N ARG A 200 -14.06 -6.89 -20.96
CA ARG A 200 -15.43 -7.36 -20.77
C ARG A 200 -15.51 -8.24 -19.53
N CYS A 201 -16.64 -8.18 -18.85
CA CYS A 201 -16.91 -9.10 -17.75
C CYS A 201 -17.23 -10.49 -18.31
N ILE A 202 -16.41 -11.48 -17.97
CA ILE A 202 -16.57 -12.88 -18.42
C ILE A 202 -17.90 -13.47 -17.93
N THR A 203 -18.38 -13.04 -16.76
CA THR A 203 -19.66 -13.51 -16.20
C THR A 203 -20.88 -12.79 -16.76
N GLY A 204 -20.68 -11.78 -17.60
CA GLY A 204 -21.77 -11.00 -18.21
C GLY A 204 -22.55 -10.08 -17.28
N LEU A 205 -22.05 -9.85 -16.05
CA LEU A 205 -22.72 -8.98 -15.08
C LEU A 205 -22.62 -7.49 -15.43
N THR A 206 -21.62 -7.11 -16.21
CA THR A 206 -21.43 -5.75 -16.73
C THR A 206 -20.65 -5.80 -18.05
N ASP A 207 -20.93 -4.87 -18.95
CA ASP A 207 -20.18 -4.77 -20.20
C ASP A 207 -18.77 -4.17 -19.99
N LYS A 208 -18.64 -3.31 -18.98
CA LYS A 208 -17.41 -2.54 -18.70
C LYS A 208 -17.05 -2.64 -17.22
N PRO A 209 -16.27 -3.66 -16.82
CA PRO A 209 -16.01 -3.95 -15.40
C PRO A 209 -15.24 -2.87 -14.65
N TYR A 210 -14.61 -1.93 -15.35
CA TYR A 210 -13.84 -0.83 -14.76
C TYR A 210 -14.44 0.55 -15.05
N ARG A 211 -15.63 0.62 -15.66
CA ARG A 211 -16.43 1.84 -15.79
C ARG A 211 -17.58 1.81 -14.79
N GLY A 212 -17.69 2.82 -13.99
CA GLY A 212 -18.75 2.97 -12.99
C GLY A 212 -18.32 2.45 -11.62
N ASP A 213 -18.82 3.08 -10.60
CA ASP A 213 -18.66 2.87 -9.16
C ASP A 213 -17.31 2.32 -8.68
N THR A 214 -16.53 3.20 -8.12
CA THR A 214 -15.33 2.88 -7.32
C THR A 214 -15.59 1.66 -6.45
N ILE A 215 -14.61 0.77 -6.32
CA ILE A 215 -14.61 -0.50 -5.55
C ILE A 215 -15.25 -0.40 -4.13
N HIS A 216 -15.56 0.81 -3.67
CA HIS A 216 -16.19 1.08 -2.38
C HIS A 216 -17.66 0.67 -2.26
N ASN A 217 -18.43 0.58 -3.36
CA ASN A 217 -19.88 0.32 -3.31
C ASN A 217 -20.30 -1.16 -3.28
N LEU A 218 -19.35 -2.12 -3.36
CA LEU A 218 -19.69 -3.55 -3.42
C LEU A 218 -20.08 -4.20 -2.06
N ARG A 219 -20.19 -3.44 -0.97
CA ARG A 219 -20.57 -4.00 0.34
C ARG A 219 -21.99 -3.71 0.83
N SER A 220 -22.78 -2.89 0.14
CA SER A 220 -24.16 -2.59 0.55
C SER A 220 -25.22 -3.56 0.03
N SER A 221 -24.91 -4.49 -0.87
CA SER A 221 -25.89 -5.36 -1.54
C SER A 221 -25.82 -6.86 -1.20
N ARG A 222 -25.04 -7.26 -0.18
CA ARG A 222 -25.09 -8.63 0.35
C ARG A 222 -25.52 -8.59 1.82
N ARG A 223 -26.81 -8.58 2.04
CA ARG A 223 -27.51 -9.07 3.23
C ARG A 223 -28.11 -10.42 2.90
#